data_d3663501c4c07801b82cf1b52e20b205
#
_entry.id   d3663501c4c07801b82cf1b52e20b205
#
_cell.length_a   1.000
_cell.length_b   1.000
_cell.length_c   1.000
_cell.angle_alpha   90.00
_cell.angle_beta   90.00
_cell.angle_gamma   90.00
#
_symmetry.space_group_name_H-M   'P 1'
#
loop_
_entity.id
_entity.type
_entity.pdbx_description
1 polymer ?
#
loop_
_entity_poly.entity_id
_entity_poly.type
_entity_poly.pdbx_seq_one_letter_code
_entity_poly.pdbx_strand_id
1 'polypeptide(L)'
;KQFPEILIRAVLGLVPGEIYNEKALQDSFENLKKLYGSRGYINFTAVPARDFDETKKVVNLNIDVEEDRQFYVNRIAFQGNTTTRDKVIRREVMVEEGQIFNSSLWDISVQRLNQLGYFEDIKTEDGEVKPSPAEPEVDITLKVKEKGRNSIGFNGGVSGIGGSFMGLSYETNNFLGFGETLAVTLQGGTRQSQYQFSFTEPYLFDRPITTGFSVFSTNFRYDQAREFFGLDPGKLPEGLGFENRLNFEQKRA
;
A
#
# COMPACT_ATOMS: atom_id res chain seq x y z
N LYS A 1 -26.27 -27.85 4.64
CA LYS A 1 -25.51 -26.69 5.21
C LYS A 1 -24.03 -26.94 5.04
N GLN A 2 -23.31 -25.98 4.48
CA GLN A 2 -21.88 -26.10 4.19
C GLN A 2 -21.03 -26.11 5.49
N PHE A 3 -21.48 -25.40 6.49
CA PHE A 3 -20.80 -25.36 7.77
C PHE A 3 -21.60 -26.09 8.86
N PRO A 4 -20.93 -26.77 9.79
CA PRO A 4 -21.60 -27.37 10.95
C PRO A 4 -22.20 -26.28 11.86
N GLU A 5 -23.32 -26.59 12.49
CA GLU A 5 -24.06 -25.65 13.33
C GLU A 5 -23.20 -25.07 14.48
N ILE A 6 -22.30 -25.89 15.04
CA ILE A 6 -21.36 -25.44 16.08
C ILE A 6 -20.50 -24.29 15.62
N LEU A 7 -20.00 -24.35 14.38
CA LEU A 7 -19.17 -23.27 13.81
C LEU A 7 -20.00 -22.00 13.58
N ILE A 8 -21.20 -22.17 13.03
CA ILE A 8 -22.12 -21.03 12.80
C ILE A 8 -22.44 -20.34 14.12
N ARG A 9 -22.75 -21.10 15.17
CA ARG A 9 -23.01 -20.55 16.52
C ARG A 9 -21.77 -19.86 17.11
N ALA A 10 -20.59 -20.43 16.91
CA ALA A 10 -19.34 -19.81 17.39
C ALA A 10 -19.05 -18.48 16.69
N VAL A 11 -19.31 -18.37 15.38
CA VAL A 11 -19.12 -17.14 14.61
C VAL A 11 -20.16 -16.08 14.95
N LEU A 12 -21.41 -16.50 15.23
CA LEU A 12 -22.45 -15.60 15.71
C LEU A 12 -22.07 -14.95 17.04
N GLY A 13 -21.37 -15.68 17.93
CA GLY A 13 -20.91 -15.12 19.22
C GLY A 13 -22.05 -14.71 20.17
N LEU A 14 -23.30 -15.13 19.88
CA LEU A 14 -24.46 -14.84 20.71
C LEU A 14 -24.59 -15.92 21.78
N VAL A 15 -24.54 -15.52 23.05
CA VAL A 15 -24.67 -16.43 24.18
C VAL A 15 -26.09 -16.41 24.72
N PRO A 16 -26.80 -17.56 24.76
CA PRO A 16 -28.12 -17.62 25.36
C PRO A 16 -28.12 -17.18 26.82
N GLY A 17 -29.08 -16.34 27.19
CA GLY A 17 -29.22 -15.81 28.56
C GLY A 17 -28.53 -14.47 28.79
N GLU A 18 -27.80 -13.95 27.84
CA GLU A 18 -27.25 -12.59 27.88
C GLU A 18 -28.29 -11.53 27.45
N ILE A 19 -27.97 -10.27 27.74
CA ILE A 19 -28.81 -9.14 27.36
C ILE A 19 -28.79 -8.99 25.83
N TYR A 20 -29.97 -8.91 25.22
CA TYR A 20 -30.11 -8.69 23.78
C TYR A 20 -29.43 -7.40 23.34
N ASN A 21 -28.58 -7.49 22.34
CA ASN A 21 -27.85 -6.37 21.76
C ASN A 21 -27.96 -6.41 20.22
N GLU A 22 -28.70 -5.45 19.67
CA GLU A 22 -28.92 -5.33 18.22
C GLU A 22 -27.61 -5.16 17.44
N LYS A 23 -26.67 -4.37 17.98
CA LYS A 23 -25.38 -4.16 17.32
C LYS A 23 -24.56 -5.46 17.27
N ALA A 24 -24.52 -6.20 18.37
CA ALA A 24 -23.85 -7.51 18.39
C ALA A 24 -24.46 -8.50 17.40
N LEU A 25 -25.79 -8.44 17.20
CA LEU A 25 -26.46 -9.26 16.19
C LEU A 25 -26.07 -8.86 14.77
N GLN A 26 -25.97 -7.57 14.47
CA GLN A 26 -25.53 -7.07 13.16
C GLN A 26 -24.08 -7.46 12.88
N ASP A 27 -23.19 -7.23 13.84
CA ASP A 27 -21.77 -7.64 13.74
C ASP A 27 -21.63 -9.15 13.50
N SER A 28 -22.48 -9.94 14.15
CA SER A 28 -22.55 -11.40 13.96
C SER A 28 -22.94 -11.80 12.54
N PHE A 29 -23.89 -11.10 11.95
CA PHE A 29 -24.30 -11.38 10.55
C PHE A 29 -23.23 -10.97 9.55
N GLU A 30 -22.53 -9.88 9.80
CA GLU A 30 -21.36 -9.51 8.98
C GLU A 30 -20.25 -10.56 9.05
N ASN A 31 -19.99 -11.10 10.23
CA ASN A 31 -19.02 -12.19 10.40
C ASN A 31 -19.45 -13.47 9.67
N LEU A 32 -20.73 -13.82 9.72
CA LEU A 32 -21.26 -14.94 8.93
C LEU A 32 -21.13 -14.68 7.44
N LYS A 33 -21.49 -13.50 6.97
CA LYS A 33 -21.35 -13.12 5.56
C LYS A 33 -19.90 -13.22 5.08
N LYS A 34 -18.94 -12.81 5.91
CA LYS A 34 -17.50 -12.98 5.63
C LYS A 34 -17.10 -14.45 5.59
N LEU A 35 -17.57 -15.26 6.54
CA LEU A 35 -17.29 -16.70 6.57
C LEU A 35 -17.78 -17.38 5.29
N TYR A 36 -19.03 -17.17 4.90
CA TYR A 36 -19.62 -17.76 3.70
C TYR A 36 -19.01 -17.18 2.42
N GLY A 37 -18.79 -15.86 2.37
CA GLY A 37 -18.13 -15.19 1.25
C GLY A 37 -16.71 -15.68 1.01
N SER A 38 -15.97 -16.06 2.07
CA SER A 38 -14.62 -16.66 1.94
C SER A 38 -14.63 -18.04 1.26
N ARG A 39 -15.81 -18.64 1.09
CA ARG A 39 -16.02 -19.92 0.40
C ARG A 39 -16.85 -19.79 -0.87
N GLY A 40 -17.04 -18.56 -1.36
CA GLY A 40 -17.72 -18.29 -2.63
C GLY A 40 -19.25 -18.19 -2.55
N TYR A 41 -19.84 -18.19 -1.37
CA TYR A 41 -21.30 -18.04 -1.18
C TYR A 41 -21.65 -16.55 -1.09
N ILE A 42 -21.61 -15.85 -2.20
CA ILE A 42 -21.78 -14.38 -2.25
C ILE A 42 -23.23 -13.93 -1.99
N ASN A 43 -24.21 -14.78 -2.31
CA ASN A 43 -25.62 -14.51 -2.11
C ASN A 43 -26.13 -15.02 -0.76
N PHE A 44 -25.21 -15.39 0.15
CA PHE A 44 -25.57 -15.80 1.49
C PHE A 44 -26.45 -14.75 2.19
N THR A 45 -27.58 -15.20 2.71
CA THR A 45 -28.47 -14.37 3.52
C THR A 45 -28.80 -15.04 4.84
N ALA A 46 -28.90 -14.24 5.89
CA ALA A 46 -29.36 -14.66 7.21
C ALA A 46 -30.44 -13.70 7.70
N VAL A 47 -31.61 -14.22 7.94
CA VAL A 47 -32.78 -13.43 8.37
C VAL A 47 -33.12 -13.77 9.80
N PRO A 48 -33.04 -12.83 10.76
CA PRO A 48 -33.44 -13.06 12.12
C PRO A 48 -34.95 -12.90 12.29
N ALA A 49 -35.63 -13.95 12.73
CA ALA A 49 -36.95 -13.86 13.28
C ALA A 49 -36.87 -13.67 14.80
N ARG A 50 -37.46 -12.59 15.29
CA ARG A 50 -37.46 -12.18 16.70
C ARG A 50 -38.82 -12.44 17.30
N ASP A 51 -38.88 -13.21 18.36
CA ASP A 51 -40.06 -13.42 19.15
C ASP A 51 -39.85 -12.87 20.57
N PHE A 52 -40.69 -11.90 20.94
CA PHE A 52 -40.60 -11.18 22.20
C PHE A 52 -41.59 -11.75 23.22
N ASP A 53 -41.07 -12.42 24.25
CA ASP A 53 -41.87 -12.83 25.42
C ASP A 53 -41.83 -11.70 26.48
N GLU A 54 -42.84 -10.85 26.46
CA GLU A 54 -42.96 -9.73 27.40
C GLU A 54 -43.08 -10.18 28.86
N THR A 55 -43.66 -11.37 29.10
CA THR A 55 -43.86 -11.90 30.44
C THR A 55 -42.55 -12.31 31.08
N LYS A 56 -41.69 -12.97 30.33
CA LYS A 56 -40.38 -13.42 30.78
C LYS A 56 -39.28 -12.40 30.49
N LYS A 57 -39.58 -11.33 29.75
CA LYS A 57 -38.61 -10.31 29.29
C LYS A 57 -37.42 -10.91 28.52
N VAL A 58 -37.70 -11.89 27.66
CA VAL A 58 -36.72 -12.55 26.82
C VAL A 58 -37.04 -12.36 25.32
N VAL A 59 -35.98 -12.40 24.52
CA VAL A 59 -36.08 -12.40 23.05
C VAL A 59 -35.59 -13.75 22.55
N ASN A 60 -36.45 -14.49 21.89
CA ASN A 60 -36.06 -15.71 21.19
C ASN A 60 -35.64 -15.35 19.78
N LEU A 61 -34.43 -15.74 19.40
CA LEU A 61 -33.91 -15.53 18.05
C LEU A 61 -33.93 -16.84 17.28
N ASN A 62 -34.69 -16.85 16.18
CA ASN A 62 -34.59 -17.88 15.16
C ASN A 62 -33.94 -17.28 13.91
N ILE A 63 -32.84 -17.88 13.44
CA ILE A 63 -32.07 -17.35 12.32
C ILE A 63 -32.23 -18.31 11.15
N ASP A 64 -32.96 -17.87 10.13
CA ASP A 64 -33.11 -18.59 8.89
C ASP A 64 -31.90 -18.24 7.97
N VAL A 65 -31.22 -19.30 7.52
CA VAL A 65 -29.99 -19.19 6.72
C VAL A 65 -30.23 -19.78 5.35
N GLU A 66 -30.06 -18.95 4.32
CA GLU A 66 -30.04 -19.33 2.92
C GLU A 66 -28.63 -19.21 2.37
N GLU A 67 -28.05 -20.33 1.91
CA GLU A 67 -26.65 -20.41 1.48
C GLU A 67 -26.48 -20.08 0.00
N ASP A 68 -27.52 -20.33 -0.84
CA ASP A 68 -27.47 -20.29 -2.30
C ASP A 68 -26.33 -21.18 -2.86
N ARG A 69 -25.85 -20.89 -4.04
CA ARG A 69 -24.79 -21.65 -4.73
C ARG A 69 -23.42 -21.01 -4.52
N GLN A 70 -22.38 -21.82 -4.69
CA GLN A 70 -20.99 -21.40 -4.66
C GLN A 70 -20.59 -20.81 -6.02
N PHE A 71 -19.89 -19.68 -6.03
CA PHE A 71 -19.49 -18.99 -7.24
C PHE A 71 -18.00 -19.10 -7.50
N TYR A 72 -17.65 -19.20 -8.77
CA TYR A 72 -16.29 -19.20 -9.30
C TYR A 72 -15.98 -17.87 -9.99
N VAL A 73 -14.71 -17.49 -10.01
CA VAL A 73 -14.28 -16.28 -10.72
C VAL A 73 -14.13 -16.59 -12.20
N ASN A 74 -14.94 -15.96 -13.05
CA ASN A 74 -14.85 -16.08 -14.49
C ASN A 74 -13.75 -15.14 -15.02
N ARG A 75 -13.84 -13.85 -14.71
CA ARG A 75 -12.95 -12.83 -15.23
C ARG A 75 -12.68 -11.72 -14.21
N ILE A 76 -11.42 -11.22 -14.22
CA ILE A 76 -11.02 -10.04 -13.46
C ILE A 76 -10.55 -8.96 -14.44
N ALA A 77 -11.22 -7.82 -14.43
CA ALA A 77 -10.92 -6.67 -15.28
C ALA A 77 -10.62 -5.43 -14.41
N PHE A 78 -9.73 -4.57 -14.91
CA PHE A 78 -9.39 -3.31 -14.28
C PHE A 78 -9.78 -2.15 -15.18
N GLN A 79 -10.25 -1.05 -14.60
CA GLN A 79 -10.66 0.16 -15.30
C GLN A 79 -10.10 1.40 -14.60
N GLY A 80 -9.63 2.37 -15.39
CA GLY A 80 -9.09 3.63 -14.87
C GLY A 80 -7.57 3.64 -14.69
N ASN A 81 -6.90 2.52 -14.92
CA ASN A 81 -5.44 2.40 -14.93
C ASN A 81 -4.88 2.84 -16.30
N THR A 82 -4.81 4.15 -16.51
CA THR A 82 -4.42 4.74 -17.81
C THR A 82 -2.91 4.63 -18.08
N THR A 83 -2.10 4.63 -17.06
CA THR A 83 -0.63 4.52 -17.14
C THR A 83 -0.13 3.21 -16.53
N THR A 84 -0.68 2.82 -15.37
CA THR A 84 -0.28 1.58 -14.69
C THR A 84 -0.73 0.38 -15.52
N ARG A 85 0.20 -0.50 -15.83
CA ARG A 85 -0.09 -1.70 -16.62
C ARG A 85 -0.96 -2.68 -15.84
N ASP A 86 -1.85 -3.36 -16.52
CA ASP A 86 -2.74 -4.40 -15.97
C ASP A 86 -1.98 -5.43 -15.13
N LYS A 87 -0.83 -5.87 -15.62
CA LYS A 87 0.07 -6.80 -14.96
C LYS A 87 0.50 -6.34 -13.54
N VAL A 88 0.72 -5.03 -13.35
CA VAL A 88 1.14 -4.45 -12.06
C VAL A 88 0.01 -4.54 -11.04
N ILE A 89 -1.23 -4.38 -11.46
CA ILE A 89 -2.40 -4.53 -10.60
C ILE A 89 -2.66 -6.01 -10.33
N ARG A 90 -2.66 -6.82 -11.39
CA ARG A 90 -2.99 -8.25 -11.35
C ARG A 90 -2.10 -9.06 -10.40
N ARG A 91 -0.81 -8.73 -10.30
CA ARG A 91 0.11 -9.42 -9.39
C ARG A 91 -0.17 -9.18 -7.89
N GLU A 92 -0.92 -8.12 -7.57
CA GLU A 92 -1.33 -7.83 -6.20
C GLU A 92 -2.69 -8.44 -5.84
N VAL A 93 -3.45 -8.89 -6.84
CA VAL A 93 -4.74 -9.54 -6.66
C VAL A 93 -4.52 -11.01 -6.30
N MET A 94 -5.08 -11.43 -5.16
CA MET A 94 -4.95 -12.80 -4.63
C MET A 94 -6.07 -13.73 -5.08
N VAL A 95 -7.05 -13.20 -5.77
CA VAL A 95 -8.16 -13.96 -6.36
C VAL A 95 -7.76 -14.34 -7.78
N GLU A 96 -7.96 -15.60 -8.17
CA GLU A 96 -7.57 -16.12 -9.48
C GLU A 96 -8.79 -16.52 -10.30
N GLU A 97 -8.73 -16.28 -11.60
CA GLU A 97 -9.76 -16.71 -12.56
C GLU A 97 -9.84 -18.25 -12.61
N GLY A 98 -11.05 -18.79 -12.65
CA GLY A 98 -11.33 -20.24 -12.59
C GLY A 98 -11.34 -20.85 -11.18
N GLN A 99 -11.01 -20.10 -10.14
CA GLN A 99 -11.07 -20.54 -8.75
C GLN A 99 -12.35 -20.09 -8.05
N ILE A 100 -12.65 -20.71 -6.92
CA ILE A 100 -13.77 -20.30 -6.07
C ILE A 100 -13.53 -18.85 -5.61
N PHE A 101 -14.54 -17.99 -5.78
CA PHE A 101 -14.46 -16.62 -5.28
C PHE A 101 -14.27 -16.61 -3.76
N ASN A 102 -13.35 -15.78 -3.31
CA ASN A 102 -13.07 -15.61 -1.88
C ASN A 102 -13.06 -14.11 -1.54
N SER A 103 -14.10 -13.67 -0.83
CA SER A 103 -14.26 -12.27 -0.45
C SER A 103 -13.13 -11.77 0.45
N SER A 104 -12.61 -12.60 1.35
CA SER A 104 -11.49 -12.21 2.22
C SER A 104 -10.19 -12.02 1.45
N LEU A 105 -9.92 -12.87 0.44
CA LEU A 105 -8.77 -12.67 -0.45
C LEU A 105 -8.95 -11.43 -1.33
N TRP A 106 -10.20 -11.11 -1.73
CA TRP A 106 -10.50 -9.89 -2.44
C TRP A 106 -10.23 -8.65 -1.59
N ASP A 107 -10.67 -8.63 -0.32
CA ASP A 107 -10.39 -7.53 0.62
C ASP A 107 -8.88 -7.33 0.83
N ILE A 108 -8.13 -8.41 0.98
CA ILE A 108 -6.67 -8.37 1.09
C ILE A 108 -6.05 -7.81 -0.21
N SER A 109 -6.57 -8.18 -1.38
CA SER A 109 -6.11 -7.67 -2.68
C SER A 109 -6.27 -6.15 -2.77
N VAL A 110 -7.43 -5.63 -2.35
CA VAL A 110 -7.69 -4.18 -2.31
C VAL A 110 -6.72 -3.48 -1.34
N GLN A 111 -6.48 -4.06 -0.16
CA GLN A 111 -5.50 -3.51 0.79
C GLN A 111 -4.08 -3.46 0.21
N ARG A 112 -3.65 -4.51 -0.49
CA ARG A 112 -2.33 -4.56 -1.14
C ARG A 112 -2.22 -3.51 -2.24
N LEU A 113 -3.26 -3.33 -3.04
CA LEU A 113 -3.30 -2.28 -4.07
C LEU A 113 -3.20 -0.87 -3.46
N ASN A 114 -3.86 -0.61 -2.34
CA ASN A 114 -3.75 0.64 -1.62
C ASN A 114 -2.33 0.89 -1.07
N GLN A 115 -1.64 -0.17 -0.64
CA GLN A 115 -0.26 -0.08 -0.14
C GLN A 115 0.75 0.31 -1.23
N LEU A 116 0.49 0.02 -2.51
CA LEU A 116 1.33 0.47 -3.62
C LEU A 116 1.39 2.01 -3.73
N GLY A 117 0.34 2.69 -3.30
CA GLY A 117 0.25 4.13 -3.37
C GLY A 117 0.12 4.70 -4.79
N TYR A 118 -0.22 3.88 -5.79
CA TYR A 118 -0.39 4.31 -7.19
C TYR A 118 -1.78 4.87 -7.48
N PHE A 119 -2.74 4.53 -6.65
CA PHE A 119 -4.15 4.88 -6.80
C PHE A 119 -4.64 5.74 -5.64
N GLU A 120 -5.72 6.48 -5.86
CA GLU A 120 -6.52 7.03 -4.76
C GLU A 120 -7.06 5.87 -3.92
N ASP A 121 -7.54 6.15 -2.72
CA ASP A 121 -8.03 5.12 -1.79
C ASP A 121 -9.12 4.26 -2.45
N ILE A 122 -8.78 2.99 -2.69
CA ILE A 122 -9.66 2.00 -3.29
C ILE A 122 -10.43 1.33 -2.17
N LYS A 123 -11.76 1.35 -2.27
CA LYS A 123 -12.64 0.62 -1.36
C LYS A 123 -12.99 -0.74 -1.95
N THR A 124 -13.32 -1.69 -1.09
CA THR A 124 -13.80 -3.01 -1.54
C THR A 124 -15.04 -2.89 -2.46
N GLU A 125 -15.87 -1.88 -2.22
CA GLU A 125 -17.08 -1.57 -2.99
C GLU A 125 -16.79 -1.06 -4.42
N ASP A 126 -15.59 -0.56 -4.69
CA ASP A 126 -15.15 -0.14 -6.04
C ASP A 126 -14.90 -1.36 -6.94
N GLY A 127 -14.84 -2.55 -6.35
CA GLY A 127 -14.84 -3.83 -7.03
C GLY A 127 -16.25 -4.31 -7.29
N GLU A 128 -16.73 -4.10 -8.51
CA GLU A 128 -18.05 -4.58 -8.93
C GLU A 128 -17.99 -6.07 -9.20
N VAL A 129 -18.62 -6.88 -8.33
CA VAL A 129 -18.74 -8.34 -8.47
C VAL A 129 -20.11 -8.65 -9.07
N LYS A 130 -20.13 -9.06 -10.34
CA LYS A 130 -21.37 -9.37 -11.07
C LYS A 130 -21.53 -10.87 -11.24
N PRO A 131 -22.54 -11.49 -10.57
CA PRO A 131 -22.86 -12.89 -10.81
C PRO A 131 -23.49 -13.09 -12.19
N SER A 132 -23.09 -14.16 -12.88
CA SER A 132 -23.75 -14.61 -14.09
C SER A 132 -25.14 -15.17 -13.78
N PRO A 133 -26.17 -14.82 -14.57
CA PRO A 133 -27.50 -15.37 -14.35
C PRO A 133 -27.61 -16.87 -14.64
N ALA A 134 -26.82 -17.36 -15.58
CA ALA A 134 -26.91 -18.74 -16.08
C ALA A 134 -25.98 -19.70 -15.34
N GLU A 135 -24.76 -19.27 -15.04
CA GLU A 135 -23.72 -20.11 -14.47
C GLU A 135 -23.27 -19.63 -13.07
N PRO A 136 -22.73 -20.49 -12.22
CA PRO A 136 -22.25 -20.12 -10.90
C PRO A 136 -20.90 -19.39 -11.01
N GLU A 137 -20.86 -18.33 -11.79
CA GLU A 137 -19.65 -17.55 -12.08
C GLU A 137 -19.85 -16.07 -11.76
N VAL A 138 -18.76 -15.39 -11.44
CA VAL A 138 -18.74 -13.94 -11.21
C VAL A 138 -17.68 -13.26 -12.08
N ASP A 139 -18.06 -12.15 -12.66
CA ASP A 139 -17.15 -11.19 -13.27
C ASP A 139 -16.81 -10.11 -12.26
N ILE A 140 -15.51 -9.85 -12.06
CA ILE A 140 -15.03 -8.83 -11.15
C ILE A 140 -14.46 -7.69 -11.98
N THR A 141 -14.96 -6.47 -11.77
CA THR A 141 -14.41 -5.26 -12.39
C THR A 141 -13.98 -4.28 -11.31
N LEU A 142 -12.67 -4.06 -11.17
CA LEU A 142 -12.14 -3.08 -10.22
C LEU A 142 -11.96 -1.74 -10.91
N LYS A 143 -12.61 -0.72 -10.40
CA LYS A 143 -12.45 0.67 -10.85
C LYS A 143 -11.40 1.34 -9.98
N VAL A 144 -10.33 1.84 -10.61
CA VAL A 144 -9.25 2.53 -9.92
C VAL A 144 -9.09 3.95 -10.48
N LYS A 145 -8.57 4.86 -9.68
CA LYS A 145 -8.21 6.20 -10.11
C LYS A 145 -6.75 6.45 -9.75
N GLU A 146 -5.92 6.68 -10.77
CA GLU A 146 -4.50 6.92 -10.57
C GLU A 146 -4.25 8.27 -9.90
N LYS A 147 -3.32 8.30 -8.94
CA LYS A 147 -2.83 9.54 -8.34
C LYS A 147 -1.44 9.88 -8.85
N GLY A 148 -1.04 11.14 -8.68
CA GLY A 148 0.29 11.61 -9.05
C GLY A 148 1.39 10.77 -8.38
N ARG A 149 2.31 10.26 -9.19
CA ARG A 149 3.39 9.35 -8.78
C ARG A 149 4.76 9.99 -8.84
N ASN A 150 4.83 11.15 -9.48
CA ASN A 150 6.06 11.89 -9.67
C ASN A 150 6.16 12.96 -8.59
N SER A 151 7.29 12.98 -7.91
CA SER A 151 7.64 13.98 -6.91
C SER A 151 8.83 14.77 -7.41
N ILE A 152 8.72 16.09 -7.41
CA ILE A 152 9.83 16.99 -7.69
C ILE A 152 10.07 17.79 -6.41
N GLY A 153 11.26 17.66 -5.85
CA GLY A 153 11.69 18.37 -4.64
C GLY A 153 12.76 19.41 -4.96
N PHE A 154 12.62 20.58 -4.33
CA PHE A 154 13.66 21.62 -4.32
C PHE A 154 14.11 21.81 -2.88
N ASN A 155 15.39 21.78 -2.66
CA ASN A 155 16.00 22.03 -1.36
C ASN A 155 17.15 23.01 -1.49
N GLY A 156 17.42 23.73 -0.41
CA GLY A 156 18.52 24.65 -0.37
C GLY A 156 18.75 25.17 1.04
N GLY A 157 19.97 25.58 1.29
CA GLY A 157 20.31 26.08 2.62
C GLY A 157 21.71 26.70 2.67
N VAL A 158 21.99 27.31 3.82
CA VAL A 158 23.29 27.87 4.14
C VAL A 158 23.73 27.34 5.50
N SER A 159 24.95 26.83 5.57
CA SER A 159 25.54 26.29 6.79
C SER A 159 26.98 26.79 6.93
N GLY A 160 27.45 27.02 8.15
CA GLY A 160 28.81 27.43 8.42
C GLY A 160 29.84 26.44 7.88
N ILE A 161 29.55 25.15 8.04
CA ILE A 161 30.42 24.04 7.62
C ILE A 161 30.23 23.70 6.15
N GLY A 162 28.96 23.46 5.73
CA GLY A 162 28.61 22.98 4.40
C GLY A 162 28.55 24.06 3.31
N GLY A 163 28.66 25.33 3.69
CA GLY A 163 28.47 26.45 2.76
C GLY A 163 27.02 26.59 2.30
N SER A 164 26.82 27.26 1.18
CA SER A 164 25.50 27.34 0.54
C SER A 164 25.31 26.18 -0.45
N PHE A 165 24.11 25.65 -0.54
CA PHE A 165 23.77 24.60 -1.50
C PHE A 165 22.35 24.76 -2.03
N MET A 166 22.13 24.22 -3.22
CA MET A 166 20.83 24.03 -3.84
C MET A 166 20.74 22.60 -4.37
N GLY A 167 19.55 22.03 -4.28
CA GLY A 167 19.29 20.67 -4.76
C GLY A 167 17.96 20.55 -5.48
N LEU A 168 17.93 19.64 -6.41
CA LEU A 168 16.75 19.17 -7.14
C LEU A 168 16.67 17.66 -6.97
N SER A 169 15.49 17.16 -6.62
CA SER A 169 15.20 15.73 -6.60
C SER A 169 14.00 15.42 -7.46
N TYR A 170 14.05 14.29 -8.13
CA TYR A 170 12.93 13.69 -8.84
C TYR A 170 12.78 12.25 -8.39
N GLU A 171 11.55 11.85 -8.06
CA GLU A 171 11.23 10.48 -7.67
C GLU A 171 9.92 10.06 -8.30
N THR A 172 9.85 8.84 -8.78
CA THR A 172 8.64 8.19 -9.26
C THR A 172 8.59 6.74 -8.78
N ASN A 173 7.42 6.32 -8.26
CA ASN A 173 7.21 4.97 -7.70
C ASN A 173 6.60 3.98 -8.71
N ASN A 174 6.28 4.43 -9.92
CA ASN A 174 5.71 3.58 -10.96
C ASN A 174 6.21 4.05 -12.32
N PHE A 175 7.52 3.93 -12.52
CA PHE A 175 8.19 4.38 -13.73
C PHE A 175 7.63 3.67 -14.96
N LEU A 176 7.17 4.43 -15.94
CA LEU A 176 6.52 3.94 -17.17
C LEU A 176 5.36 2.96 -16.95
N GLY A 177 4.79 2.93 -15.75
CA GLY A 177 3.66 2.06 -15.41
C GLY A 177 4.03 0.61 -15.09
N PHE A 178 5.31 0.29 -14.91
CA PHE A 178 5.78 -1.06 -14.58
C PHE A 178 5.86 -1.36 -13.08
N GLY A 179 5.67 -0.34 -12.24
CA GLY A 179 5.79 -0.47 -10.78
C GLY A 179 7.22 -0.31 -10.28
N GLU A 180 8.14 0.11 -11.14
CA GLU A 180 9.53 0.38 -10.80
C GLU A 180 9.66 1.73 -10.10
N THR A 181 10.66 1.86 -9.22
CA THR A 181 10.99 3.13 -8.58
C THR A 181 12.25 3.71 -9.22
N LEU A 182 12.18 4.96 -9.62
CA LEU A 182 13.30 5.74 -10.10
C LEU A 182 13.46 6.98 -9.23
N ALA A 183 14.67 7.22 -8.70
CA ALA A 183 14.99 8.44 -7.98
C ALA A 183 16.29 9.05 -8.48
N VAL A 184 16.26 10.38 -8.69
CA VAL A 184 17.40 11.18 -9.10
C VAL A 184 17.54 12.35 -8.13
N THR A 185 18.73 12.55 -7.57
CA THR A 185 19.04 13.69 -6.71
C THR A 185 20.27 14.40 -7.24
N LEU A 186 20.14 15.69 -7.48
CA LEU A 186 21.21 16.57 -7.94
C LEU A 186 21.36 17.71 -6.92
N GLN A 187 22.49 17.80 -6.25
CA GLN A 187 22.76 18.87 -5.31
C GLN A 187 24.11 19.48 -5.62
N GLY A 188 24.15 20.79 -5.75
CA GLY A 188 25.35 21.57 -5.95
C GLY A 188 25.49 22.67 -4.91
N GLY A 189 26.71 22.93 -4.47
CA GLY A 189 26.98 23.98 -3.47
C GLY A 189 28.43 24.41 -3.45
N THR A 190 28.74 25.40 -2.60
CA THR A 190 30.09 25.98 -2.51
C THR A 190 31.10 25.00 -1.93
N ARG A 191 30.66 24.10 -1.03
CA ARG A 191 31.52 23.14 -0.34
C ARG A 191 31.08 21.71 -0.46
N GLN A 192 29.82 21.46 -0.94
CA GLN A 192 29.31 20.12 -1.11
C GLN A 192 28.61 19.98 -2.44
N SER A 193 28.76 18.84 -3.07
CA SER A 193 28.00 18.42 -4.21
C SER A 193 27.66 16.95 -4.07
N GLN A 194 26.40 16.59 -4.45
CA GLN A 194 25.92 15.22 -4.41
C GLN A 194 25.11 14.95 -5.66
N TYR A 195 25.43 13.85 -6.30
CA TYR A 195 24.69 13.32 -7.45
C TYR A 195 24.33 11.88 -7.12
N GLN A 196 23.05 11.56 -7.24
CA GLN A 196 22.58 10.20 -6.97
C GLN A 196 21.55 9.81 -7.99
N PHE A 197 21.68 8.60 -8.47
CA PHE A 197 20.70 7.91 -9.30
C PHE A 197 20.41 6.56 -8.65
N SER A 198 19.12 6.22 -8.47
CA SER A 198 18.70 4.91 -7.98
C SER A 198 17.53 4.38 -8.78
N PHE A 199 17.57 3.09 -9.02
CA PHE A 199 16.52 2.35 -9.71
C PHE A 199 16.21 1.08 -8.94
N THR A 200 14.92 0.76 -8.78
CA THR A 200 14.47 -0.45 -8.08
C THR A 200 13.35 -1.10 -8.87
N GLU A 201 13.51 -2.39 -9.15
CA GLU A 201 12.54 -3.28 -9.74
C GLU A 201 12.00 -4.22 -8.65
N PRO A 202 10.71 -4.12 -8.26
CA PRO A 202 10.15 -4.95 -7.18
C PRO A 202 9.81 -6.38 -7.62
N TYR A 203 9.71 -6.64 -8.95
CA TYR A 203 9.29 -7.95 -9.48
C TYR A 203 10.20 -8.41 -10.62
N LEU A 204 11.42 -8.78 -10.28
CA LEU A 204 12.38 -9.26 -11.27
C LEU A 204 11.91 -10.55 -11.93
N PHE A 205 11.80 -10.55 -13.27
CA PHE A 205 11.29 -11.69 -14.06
C PHE A 205 9.92 -12.20 -13.59
N ASP A 206 9.03 -11.29 -13.22
CA ASP A 206 7.67 -11.58 -12.73
C ASP A 206 7.60 -12.37 -11.41
N ARG A 207 8.70 -12.42 -10.68
CA ARG A 207 8.78 -13.02 -9.36
C ARG A 207 8.86 -11.92 -8.29
N PRO A 208 8.32 -12.12 -7.10
CA PRO A 208 8.39 -11.15 -6.01
C PRO A 208 9.83 -11.06 -5.44
N ILE A 209 10.77 -10.71 -6.30
CA ILE A 209 12.19 -10.52 -5.99
C ILE A 209 12.51 -9.07 -6.29
N THR A 210 12.73 -8.29 -5.25
CA THR A 210 13.14 -6.90 -5.38
C THR A 210 14.61 -6.80 -5.67
N THR A 211 14.97 -6.13 -6.76
CA THR A 211 16.36 -5.81 -7.12
C THR A 211 16.49 -4.33 -7.41
N GLY A 212 17.67 -3.81 -7.19
CA GLY A 212 17.94 -2.40 -7.50
C GLY A 212 19.42 -2.10 -7.49
N PHE A 213 19.74 -0.95 -8.02
CA PHE A 213 21.09 -0.40 -7.94
C PHE A 213 21.03 1.10 -7.69
N SER A 214 22.09 1.62 -7.09
CA SER A 214 22.29 3.06 -6.96
C SER A 214 23.71 3.43 -7.34
N VAL A 215 23.83 4.55 -8.04
CA VAL A 215 25.10 5.18 -8.37
C VAL A 215 25.09 6.56 -7.73
N PHE A 216 26.13 6.87 -6.97
CA PHE A 216 26.22 8.16 -6.33
C PHE A 216 27.65 8.71 -6.40
N SER A 217 27.75 10.04 -6.37
CA SER A 217 29.00 10.75 -6.23
C SER A 217 28.80 11.88 -5.23
N THR A 218 29.60 11.91 -4.20
CA THR A 218 29.57 12.96 -3.17
C THR A 218 30.93 13.58 -3.05
N ASN A 219 30.98 14.91 -3.11
CA ASN A 219 32.17 15.69 -2.89
C ASN A 219 31.92 16.68 -1.76
N PHE A 220 32.79 16.71 -0.80
CA PHE A 220 32.72 17.63 0.32
C PHE A 220 34.11 18.27 0.55
N ARG A 221 34.13 19.60 0.62
CA ARG A 221 35.33 20.39 0.90
C ARG A 221 35.21 21.02 2.27
N TYR A 222 36.11 20.67 3.15
CA TYR A 222 36.15 21.17 4.51
C TYR A 222 37.39 22.08 4.70
N ASP A 223 37.16 23.28 5.20
CA ASP A 223 38.18 24.26 5.47
C ASP A 223 38.27 24.54 6.98
N GLN A 224 39.19 23.84 7.65
CA GLN A 224 39.38 23.96 9.09
C GLN A 224 39.82 25.35 9.54
N ALA A 225 40.64 26.04 8.72
CA ALA A 225 41.15 27.36 9.08
C ALA A 225 40.02 28.39 9.23
N ARG A 226 39.02 28.34 8.34
CA ARG A 226 37.90 29.26 8.38
C ARG A 226 36.96 29.01 9.58
N GLU A 227 36.85 27.77 9.99
CA GLU A 227 35.92 27.37 11.06
C GLU A 227 36.52 27.64 12.46
N PHE A 228 37.78 27.35 12.65
CA PHE A 228 38.45 27.56 13.94
C PHE A 228 38.87 29.01 14.19
N PHE A 229 39.25 29.74 13.15
CA PHE A 229 39.84 31.08 13.29
C PHE A 229 38.94 32.20 12.75
N GLY A 230 37.80 31.87 12.06
CA GLY A 230 36.92 32.86 11.44
C GLY A 230 37.62 33.73 10.37
N LEU A 231 38.77 33.31 9.88
CA LEU A 231 39.59 34.04 8.93
C LEU A 231 39.55 33.40 7.54
N ASP A 232 39.54 34.24 6.51
CA ASP A 232 39.77 33.75 5.15
C ASP A 232 41.20 33.21 5.00
N PRO A 233 41.38 32.09 4.26
CA PRO A 233 42.71 31.46 4.10
C PRO A 233 43.81 32.41 3.61
N GLY A 234 43.46 33.44 2.85
CA GLY A 234 44.39 34.47 2.37
C GLY A 234 44.74 35.57 3.38
N LYS A 235 44.16 35.51 4.61
CA LYS A 235 44.43 36.49 5.69
C LYS A 235 45.13 35.90 6.91
N LEU A 236 45.65 34.69 6.80
CA LEU A 236 46.47 34.08 7.85
C LEU A 236 47.80 34.77 7.91
N PRO A 237 48.34 35.08 9.12
CA PRO A 237 49.65 35.67 9.27
C PRO A 237 50.73 34.80 8.61
N GLU A 238 51.61 35.43 7.82
CA GLU A 238 52.78 34.76 7.24
C GLU A 238 53.64 34.15 8.36
N GLY A 239 53.80 32.81 8.30
CA GLY A 239 54.64 32.09 9.25
C GLY A 239 54.01 30.95 10.01
N LEU A 240 52.70 30.76 9.96
CA LEU A 240 52.06 29.66 10.66
C LEU A 240 52.10 28.31 9.92
N GLY A 241 52.62 28.24 8.69
CA GLY A 241 52.92 26.98 7.98
C GLY A 241 51.74 26.02 7.78
N PHE A 242 50.52 26.51 7.89
CA PHE A 242 49.30 25.68 7.91
C PHE A 242 48.63 25.55 6.53
N GLU A 243 49.14 26.24 5.50
CA GLU A 243 48.46 26.36 4.20
C GLU A 243 48.12 25.01 3.52
N ASN A 244 48.91 23.98 3.76
CA ASN A 244 48.69 22.66 3.12
C ASN A 244 48.06 21.59 4.01
N ARG A 245 47.78 21.88 5.29
CA ARG A 245 47.24 20.87 6.22
C ARG A 245 45.81 21.10 6.65
N LEU A 246 45.22 22.23 6.32
CA LEU A 246 43.90 22.62 6.82
C LEU A 246 42.78 22.46 5.79
N ASN A 247 43.08 22.12 4.55
CA ASN A 247 42.11 21.85 3.51
C ASN A 247 41.93 20.34 3.34
N PHE A 248 40.73 19.86 3.61
CA PHE A 248 40.37 18.48 3.41
C PHE A 248 39.30 18.37 2.33
N GLU A 249 39.55 17.56 1.32
CA GLU A 249 38.61 17.23 0.28
C GLU A 249 38.27 15.74 0.35
N GLN A 250 37.03 15.41 0.61
CA GLN A 250 36.55 14.04 0.57
C GLN A 250 35.71 13.82 -0.68
N LYS A 251 36.11 12.85 -1.50
CA LYS A 251 35.37 12.37 -2.67
C LYS A 251 34.94 10.94 -2.43
N ARG A 252 33.65 10.64 -2.67
CA ARG A 252 33.10 9.29 -2.70
C ARG A 252 32.33 9.09 -4.00
N ALA A 253 32.53 7.98 -4.64
CA ALA A 253 31.82 7.52 -5.81
C ALA A 253 31.35 6.07 -5.59
#